data_28d813a095fc38d44f00b5a5f20f8036
#
_entry.id   28d813a095fc38d44f00b5a5f20f8036
#
_cell.length_a   1.000
_cell.length_b   1.000
_cell.length_c   1.000
_cell.angle_alpha   90.00
_cell.angle_beta   90.00
_cell.angle_gamma   90.00
#
_symmetry.space_group_name_H-M   'P 1'
#
loop_
_entity.id
_entity.type
_entity.pdbx_description
1 polymer ?
#
loop_
_entity_poly.entity_id
_entity_poly.type
_entity_poly.pdbx_seq_one_letter_code
_entity_poly.pdbx_strand_id
1 'polypeptide(L)'
;SCLSTFDLNNTKEKLFLKDFKYLTLPNESKQNVIHPRPNVWRWNRPDELISFAEKNNILVRLHGPISPQCSKWVKDDNRTDMELETNLIEFLTASCIRYNNSPNVVWMDVVNETILTNGEWFGPKPGNDKWENPWLQLGLDQNGYPNYIVKAFDIASEFATNKKLIFNQNGGMQKEMWNKVKQTVLYLRSLGLRVDGIGWQGHL
;
A
#
# COMPACT_ATOMS: atom_id res chain seq x y z
N SER A 1 -7.40 -13.47 4.57
CA SER A 1 -6.23 -14.28 4.93
C SER A 1 -5.03 -13.93 4.06
N CYS A 2 -3.83 -14.29 4.48
CA CYS A 2 -2.58 -14.03 3.76
C CYS A 2 -1.96 -15.34 3.25
N LEU A 3 -1.45 -15.31 2.03
CA LEU A 3 -0.67 -16.36 1.40
C LEU A 3 0.48 -15.70 0.64
N SER A 4 1.67 -16.25 0.72
CA SER A 4 2.85 -15.78 -0.02
C SER A 4 3.22 -16.76 -1.15
N THR A 5 4.10 -16.33 -2.06
CA THR A 5 4.61 -17.23 -3.12
C THR A 5 5.32 -18.46 -2.57
N PHE A 6 5.89 -18.38 -1.36
CA PHE A 6 6.52 -19.52 -0.69
C PHE A 6 5.54 -20.56 -0.16
N ASP A 7 4.26 -20.21 -0.04
CA ASP A 7 3.21 -21.09 0.45
C ASP A 7 2.52 -21.90 -0.67
N LEU A 8 2.80 -21.58 -1.94
CA LEU A 8 2.23 -22.29 -3.08
C LEU A 8 2.81 -23.71 -3.21
N ASN A 9 1.98 -24.63 -3.67
CA ASN A 9 2.30 -26.06 -3.84
C ASN A 9 2.66 -26.81 -2.56
N ASN A 10 2.20 -26.35 -1.40
CA ASN A 10 2.43 -27.02 -0.11
C ASN A 10 1.11 -27.22 0.68
N THR A 11 1.23 -27.73 1.91
CA THR A 11 0.06 -27.99 2.77
C THR A 11 -0.74 -26.73 3.10
N LYS A 12 -0.07 -25.58 3.19
CA LYS A 12 -0.71 -24.28 3.47
C LYS A 12 -1.65 -23.86 2.34
N GLU A 13 -1.26 -24.05 1.08
CA GLU A 13 -2.11 -23.80 -0.07
C GLU A 13 -3.41 -24.61 0.02
N LYS A 14 -3.31 -25.91 0.31
CA LYS A 14 -4.47 -26.79 0.42
C LYS A 14 -5.44 -26.38 1.51
N LEU A 15 -4.92 -25.99 2.68
CA LEU A 15 -5.72 -25.46 3.78
C LEU A 15 -6.35 -24.13 3.42
N PHE A 16 -5.58 -23.24 2.77
CA PHE A 16 -6.07 -21.94 2.33
C PHE A 16 -7.26 -22.09 1.36
N LEU A 17 -7.12 -22.92 0.34
CA LEU A 17 -8.17 -23.15 -0.67
C LEU A 17 -9.45 -23.73 -0.08
N LYS A 18 -9.33 -24.53 0.97
CA LYS A 18 -10.48 -25.11 1.67
C LYS A 18 -11.29 -24.05 2.43
N ASP A 19 -10.61 -23.12 3.12
CA ASP A 19 -11.25 -22.31 4.15
C ASP A 19 -11.40 -20.84 3.77
N PHE A 20 -10.66 -20.33 2.74
CA PHE A 20 -10.62 -18.92 2.42
C PHE A 20 -11.02 -18.61 0.97
N LYS A 21 -11.74 -17.48 0.79
CA LYS A 21 -12.15 -16.92 -0.51
C LYS A 21 -11.51 -15.56 -0.80
N TYR A 22 -10.72 -15.05 0.14
CA TYR A 22 -10.07 -13.74 0.05
C TYR A 22 -8.58 -13.89 0.35
N LEU A 23 -7.76 -13.37 -0.55
CA LEU A 23 -6.30 -13.36 -0.45
C LEU A 23 -5.83 -11.91 -0.26
N THR A 24 -5.02 -11.66 0.76
CA THR A 24 -4.22 -10.45 0.88
C THR A 24 -2.77 -10.79 0.56
N LEU A 25 -2.15 -10.05 -0.35
CA LEU A 25 -0.73 -10.17 -0.65
C LEU A 25 0.06 -9.47 0.47
N PRO A 26 0.70 -10.21 1.38
CA PRO A 26 1.27 -9.58 2.58
C PRO A 26 2.46 -8.66 2.27
N ASN A 27 3.26 -8.98 1.25
CA ASN A 27 4.44 -8.23 0.88
C ASN A 27 4.60 -8.02 -0.63
N GLU A 28 4.03 -8.90 -1.45
CA GLU A 28 4.33 -9.00 -2.87
C GLU A 28 3.89 -7.78 -3.69
N SER A 29 2.92 -7.00 -3.19
CA SER A 29 2.46 -5.77 -3.83
C SER A 29 3.17 -4.50 -3.35
N LYS A 30 4.14 -4.62 -2.44
CA LYS A 30 4.85 -3.47 -1.87
C LYS A 30 5.99 -2.98 -2.77
N GLN A 31 6.34 -1.70 -2.62
CA GLN A 31 7.36 -1.03 -3.41
C GLN A 31 8.73 -1.73 -3.35
N ASN A 32 9.16 -2.18 -2.17
CA ASN A 32 10.44 -2.88 -2.03
C ASN A 32 10.55 -4.20 -2.80
N VAL A 33 9.42 -4.80 -3.15
CA VAL A 33 9.38 -6.03 -3.94
C VAL A 33 9.31 -5.73 -5.43
N ILE A 34 8.40 -4.84 -5.85
CA ILE A 34 8.11 -4.59 -7.26
C ILE A 34 9.10 -3.59 -7.88
N HIS A 35 9.34 -2.47 -7.21
CA HIS A 35 10.14 -1.35 -7.74
C HIS A 35 11.16 -0.85 -6.70
N PRO A 36 12.14 -1.70 -6.31
CA PRO A 36 13.03 -1.41 -5.18
C PRO A 36 13.98 -0.23 -5.39
N ARG A 37 14.12 0.25 -6.61
CA ARG A 37 14.87 1.45 -7.02
C ARG A 37 14.51 1.83 -8.45
N PRO A 38 14.83 3.05 -8.93
CA PRO A 38 14.61 3.47 -10.32
C PRO A 38 15.11 2.43 -11.34
N ASN A 39 14.34 2.23 -12.42
CA ASN A 39 14.62 1.29 -13.52
C ASN A 39 14.70 -0.21 -13.15
N VAL A 40 14.25 -0.60 -11.94
CA VAL A 40 14.20 -2.03 -11.54
C VAL A 40 12.77 -2.45 -11.27
N TRP A 41 12.26 -3.37 -12.07
CA TRP A 41 10.90 -3.90 -11.99
C TRP A 41 10.88 -5.41 -11.76
N ARG A 42 10.01 -5.88 -10.85
CA ARG A 42 9.91 -7.29 -10.44
C ARG A 42 8.45 -7.68 -10.23
N TRP A 43 7.77 -8.02 -11.29
CA TRP A 43 6.34 -8.34 -11.28
C TRP A 43 6.03 -9.83 -11.02
N ASN A 44 7.03 -10.71 -11.13
CA ASN A 44 6.85 -12.16 -11.08
C ASN A 44 6.10 -12.64 -9.82
N ARG A 45 6.47 -12.14 -8.64
CA ARG A 45 5.86 -12.60 -7.38
C ARG A 45 4.39 -12.18 -7.23
N PRO A 46 4.01 -10.90 -7.39
CA PRO A 46 2.60 -10.53 -7.33
C PRO A 46 1.79 -11.18 -8.46
N ASP A 47 2.31 -11.27 -9.68
CA ASP A 47 1.60 -11.90 -10.79
C ASP A 47 1.32 -13.38 -10.56
N GLU A 48 2.26 -14.12 -9.97
CA GLU A 48 2.10 -15.52 -9.62
C GLU A 48 0.93 -15.73 -8.64
N LEU A 49 0.86 -14.91 -7.58
CA LEU A 49 -0.23 -14.99 -6.61
C LEU A 49 -1.59 -14.54 -7.18
N ILE A 50 -1.60 -13.53 -8.03
CA ILE A 50 -2.83 -13.07 -8.68
C ILE A 50 -3.33 -14.13 -9.66
N SER A 51 -2.44 -14.76 -10.45
CA SER A 51 -2.79 -15.87 -11.34
C SER A 51 -3.28 -17.09 -10.58
N PHE A 52 -2.66 -17.40 -9.44
CA PHE A 52 -3.15 -18.45 -8.53
C PHE A 52 -4.56 -18.15 -8.03
N ALA A 53 -4.79 -16.92 -7.58
CA ALA A 53 -6.10 -16.49 -7.08
C ALA A 53 -7.18 -16.55 -8.17
N GLU A 54 -6.86 -16.11 -9.39
CA GLU A 54 -7.76 -16.17 -10.53
C GLU A 54 -8.18 -17.60 -10.87
N LYS A 55 -7.20 -18.52 -10.97
CA LYS A 55 -7.46 -19.95 -11.22
C LYS A 55 -8.35 -20.61 -10.17
N ASN A 56 -8.34 -20.11 -8.95
CA ASN A 56 -9.08 -20.65 -7.82
C ASN A 56 -10.32 -19.83 -7.42
N ASN A 57 -10.74 -18.86 -8.23
CA ASN A 57 -11.86 -17.95 -7.94
C ASN A 57 -11.76 -17.25 -6.58
N ILE A 58 -10.55 -16.77 -6.24
CA ILE A 58 -10.25 -16.06 -4.99
C ILE A 58 -10.15 -14.56 -5.29
N LEU A 59 -10.79 -13.73 -4.46
CA LEU A 59 -10.68 -12.28 -4.54
C LEU A 59 -9.42 -11.79 -3.84
N VAL A 60 -8.75 -10.80 -4.44
CA VAL A 60 -7.44 -10.31 -4.02
C VAL A 60 -7.51 -8.88 -3.49
N ARG A 61 -6.77 -8.64 -2.42
CA ARG A 61 -6.42 -7.32 -1.88
C ARG A 61 -4.94 -7.09 -2.05
N LEU A 62 -4.58 -6.05 -2.82
CA LEU A 62 -3.21 -5.55 -2.91
C LEU A 62 -2.90 -4.75 -1.64
N HIS A 63 -2.00 -5.28 -0.81
CA HIS A 63 -1.71 -4.68 0.50
C HIS A 63 -0.49 -3.76 0.45
N GLY A 64 -0.72 -2.51 0.83
CA GLY A 64 0.30 -1.54 1.17
C GLY A 64 1.33 -1.18 0.08
N PRO A 65 0.93 -0.83 -1.16
CA PRO A 65 1.86 -0.30 -2.14
C PRO A 65 2.75 0.80 -1.58
N ILE A 66 2.16 1.86 -1.04
CA ILE A 66 2.90 2.94 -0.38
C ILE A 66 2.83 2.75 1.14
N SER A 67 3.96 2.39 1.74
CA SER A 67 4.03 2.01 3.16
C SER A 67 5.42 2.28 3.74
N PRO A 68 5.59 2.24 5.08
CA PRO A 68 6.89 2.24 5.74
C PRO A 68 7.77 1.05 5.34
N GLN A 69 7.16 -0.05 4.92
CA GLN A 69 7.86 -1.21 4.38
C GLN A 69 8.21 -0.99 2.90
N CYS A 70 9.16 -0.11 2.67
CA CYS A 70 9.71 0.26 1.38
C CYS A 70 11.17 -0.22 1.24
N SER A 71 11.79 0.03 0.09
CA SER A 71 13.15 -0.42 -0.20
C SER A 71 14.21 0.37 0.58
N LYS A 72 15.41 -0.20 0.67
CA LYS A 72 16.57 0.50 1.23
C LYS A 72 16.90 1.78 0.44
N TRP A 73 16.72 1.75 -0.88
CA TRP A 73 16.94 2.94 -1.71
C TRP A 73 15.99 4.10 -1.34
N VAL A 74 14.72 3.80 -1.05
CA VAL A 74 13.75 4.82 -0.59
C VAL A 74 14.15 5.43 0.76
N LYS A 75 14.85 4.68 1.60
CA LYS A 75 15.35 5.12 2.92
C LYS A 75 16.75 5.70 2.88
N ASP A 76 17.38 5.79 1.72
CA ASP A 76 18.74 6.31 1.56
C ASP A 76 18.71 7.84 1.53
N ASP A 77 19.42 8.46 2.47
CA ASP A 77 19.51 9.93 2.58
C ASP A 77 20.27 10.59 1.40
N ASN A 78 20.97 9.80 0.57
CA ASN A 78 21.68 10.34 -0.60
C ASN A 78 20.79 10.59 -1.82
N ARG A 79 19.56 10.05 -1.84
CA ARG A 79 18.58 10.37 -2.89
C ARG A 79 17.91 11.72 -2.63
N THR A 80 17.53 12.41 -3.68
CA THR A 80 16.75 13.66 -3.60
C THR A 80 15.26 13.40 -3.38
N ASP A 81 14.54 14.40 -2.88
CA ASP A 81 13.07 14.34 -2.75
C ASP A 81 12.40 14.18 -4.12
N MET A 82 12.94 14.78 -5.18
CA MET A 82 12.46 14.62 -6.55
C MET A 82 12.58 13.16 -7.03
N GLU A 83 13.68 12.50 -6.75
CA GLU A 83 13.86 11.07 -7.08
C GLU A 83 12.90 10.20 -6.28
N LEU A 84 12.65 10.54 -5.00
CA LEU A 84 11.66 9.85 -4.18
C LEU A 84 10.25 9.98 -4.74
N GLU A 85 9.84 11.20 -5.08
CA GLU A 85 8.52 11.47 -5.68
C GLU A 85 8.36 10.75 -7.03
N THR A 86 9.38 10.82 -7.89
CA THR A 86 9.40 10.13 -9.18
C THR A 86 9.22 8.62 -8.99
N ASN A 87 9.95 8.01 -8.06
CA ASN A 87 9.82 6.57 -7.77
C ASN A 87 8.41 6.20 -7.26
N LEU A 88 7.80 7.04 -6.42
CA LEU A 88 6.42 6.85 -5.97
C LEU A 88 5.44 6.88 -7.14
N ILE A 89 5.54 7.90 -7.99
CA ILE A 89 4.65 8.11 -9.14
C ILE A 89 4.76 6.94 -10.11
N GLU A 90 5.98 6.59 -10.54
CA GLU A 90 6.24 5.48 -11.47
C GLU A 90 5.70 4.16 -10.93
N PHE A 91 6.06 3.82 -9.69
CA PHE A 91 5.66 2.57 -9.06
C PHE A 91 4.15 2.44 -8.92
N LEU A 92 3.48 3.47 -8.39
CA LEU A 92 2.06 3.39 -8.11
C LEU A 92 1.24 3.43 -9.41
N THR A 93 1.61 4.29 -10.36
CA THR A 93 0.96 4.35 -11.68
C THR A 93 1.06 3.01 -12.41
N ALA A 94 2.26 2.42 -12.46
CA ALA A 94 2.46 1.12 -13.10
C ALA A 94 1.66 0.01 -12.41
N SER A 95 1.60 0.01 -11.07
CA SER A 95 0.81 -0.95 -10.29
C SER A 95 -0.68 -0.81 -10.55
N CYS A 96 -1.19 0.42 -10.56
CA CYS A 96 -2.59 0.72 -10.86
C CYS A 96 -2.97 0.25 -12.28
N ILE A 97 -2.22 0.65 -13.29
CA ILE A 97 -2.48 0.27 -14.68
C ILE A 97 -2.45 -1.25 -14.85
N ARG A 98 -1.41 -1.92 -14.29
CA ARG A 98 -1.23 -3.36 -14.42
C ARG A 98 -2.40 -4.17 -13.90
N TYR A 99 -2.93 -3.80 -12.74
CA TYR A 99 -3.97 -4.60 -12.07
C TYR A 99 -5.39 -4.02 -12.22
N ASN A 100 -5.57 -2.87 -12.88
CA ASN A 100 -6.89 -2.26 -13.02
C ASN A 100 -7.91 -3.20 -13.69
N ASN A 101 -7.50 -3.97 -14.67
CA ASN A 101 -8.37 -4.87 -15.42
C ASN A 101 -8.34 -6.33 -14.91
N SER A 102 -7.61 -6.64 -13.84
CA SER A 102 -7.63 -7.97 -13.23
C SER A 102 -8.93 -8.17 -12.45
N PRO A 103 -9.85 -9.06 -12.87
CA PRO A 103 -11.20 -9.11 -12.32
C PRO A 103 -11.23 -9.60 -10.87
N ASN A 104 -10.29 -10.43 -10.48
CA ASN A 104 -10.15 -10.97 -9.13
C ASN A 104 -9.47 -10.00 -8.15
N VAL A 105 -8.74 -8.98 -8.63
CA VAL A 105 -8.19 -7.91 -7.78
C VAL A 105 -9.29 -6.89 -7.52
N VAL A 106 -9.78 -6.83 -6.30
CA VAL A 106 -10.94 -5.98 -5.91
C VAL A 106 -10.52 -4.76 -5.11
N TRP A 107 -9.58 -4.93 -4.17
CA TRP A 107 -9.15 -3.86 -3.25
C TRP A 107 -7.68 -3.54 -3.42
N MET A 108 -7.35 -2.26 -3.25
CA MET A 108 -5.99 -1.75 -3.20
C MET A 108 -5.84 -0.87 -1.95
N ASP A 109 -4.95 -1.24 -1.04
CA ASP A 109 -4.53 -0.38 0.06
C ASP A 109 -3.55 0.67 -0.46
N VAL A 110 -4.06 1.77 -0.98
CA VAL A 110 -3.26 2.81 -1.64
C VAL A 110 -2.10 3.25 -0.76
N VAL A 111 -2.40 3.53 0.51
CA VAL A 111 -1.39 3.81 1.54
C VAL A 111 -1.60 2.90 2.76
N ASN A 112 -0.52 2.65 3.49
CA ASN A 112 -0.54 1.78 4.66
C ASN A 112 0.34 2.32 5.78
N GLU A 113 -0.17 2.29 7.03
CA GLU A 113 0.58 2.61 8.25
C GLU A 113 1.20 4.02 8.23
N THR A 114 0.37 5.02 8.01
CA THR A 114 0.79 6.41 7.82
C THR A 114 0.75 7.26 9.09
N ILE A 115 0.09 6.77 10.15
CA ILE A 115 -0.22 7.51 11.36
C ILE A 115 0.22 6.70 12.57
N LEU A 116 0.87 7.37 13.53
CA LEU A 116 1.26 6.78 14.81
C LEU A 116 0.04 6.68 15.76
N THR A 117 0.18 5.86 16.80
CA THR A 117 -0.89 5.62 17.78
C THR A 117 -1.36 6.88 18.52
N ASN A 118 -0.49 7.90 18.63
CA ASN A 118 -0.79 9.21 19.20
C ASN A 118 -1.45 10.21 18.22
N GLY A 119 -1.70 9.78 16.97
CA GLY A 119 -2.30 10.64 15.93
C GLY A 119 -1.32 11.51 15.15
N GLU A 120 -0.02 11.42 15.41
CA GLU A 120 1.00 12.10 14.61
C GLU A 120 1.28 11.37 13.29
N TRP A 121 1.80 12.10 12.29
CA TRP A 121 2.24 11.47 11.06
C TRP A 121 3.47 10.60 11.31
N PHE A 122 3.44 9.38 10.79
CA PHE A 122 4.60 8.52 10.83
C PHE A 122 5.61 9.01 9.78
N GLY A 123 6.76 9.45 10.22
CA GLY A 123 7.79 10.08 9.40
C GLY A 123 9.14 9.36 9.42
N PRO A 124 10.14 9.95 8.75
CA PRO A 124 11.52 9.49 8.76
C PRO A 124 12.11 9.59 10.17
N LYS A 125 13.07 8.70 10.44
CA LYS A 125 13.86 8.69 11.68
C LYS A 125 15.35 8.77 11.32
N PRO A 126 16.16 9.48 12.09
CA PRO A 126 17.59 9.53 11.83
C PRO A 126 18.26 8.16 12.02
N GLY A 127 19.18 7.83 11.13
CA GLY A 127 20.00 6.59 11.15
C GLY A 127 19.41 5.46 10.30
N ASN A 128 20.29 4.52 9.95
CA ASN A 128 19.97 3.40 9.08
C ASN A 128 19.18 2.29 9.79
N ASP A 129 18.41 1.52 9.01
CA ASP A 129 17.69 0.30 9.42
C ASP A 129 16.64 0.48 10.53
N LYS A 130 16.00 1.65 10.63
CA LYS A 130 14.89 1.89 11.55
C LYS A 130 13.54 1.70 10.86
N TRP A 131 12.54 1.31 11.66
CA TRP A 131 11.15 1.34 11.24
C TRP A 131 10.70 2.80 11.15
N GLU A 132 10.55 3.29 9.90
CA GLU A 132 10.28 4.67 9.54
C GLU A 132 9.39 4.77 8.30
N ASN A 133 8.79 5.92 8.09
CA ASN A 133 8.08 6.24 6.87
C ASN A 133 8.77 7.38 6.12
N PRO A 134 9.70 7.08 5.18
CA PRO A 134 10.47 8.11 4.47
C PRO A 134 9.62 8.94 3.50
N TRP A 135 8.45 8.45 3.08
CA TRP A 135 7.57 9.18 2.16
C TRP A 135 7.13 10.56 2.69
N LEU A 136 7.10 10.74 4.02
CA LEU A 136 6.77 12.03 4.63
C LEU A 136 7.81 13.13 4.34
N GLN A 137 9.02 12.79 3.86
CA GLN A 137 10.00 13.77 3.38
C GLN A 137 9.47 14.64 2.24
N LEU A 138 8.48 14.16 1.48
CA LEU A 138 7.80 14.96 0.45
C LEU A 138 6.96 16.11 1.03
N GLY A 139 6.99 16.29 2.36
CA GLY A 139 6.38 17.41 3.06
C GLY A 139 4.88 17.30 3.26
N LEU A 140 4.34 18.37 3.81
CA LEU A 140 2.91 18.56 4.06
C LEU A 140 2.37 19.65 3.12
N ASP A 141 1.09 19.54 2.76
CA ASP A 141 0.38 20.61 2.09
C ASP A 141 0.04 21.76 3.05
N GLN A 142 -0.59 22.83 2.53
CA GLN A 142 -1.00 23.99 3.30
C GLN A 142 -2.02 23.69 4.42
N ASN A 143 -2.67 22.54 4.37
CA ASN A 143 -3.65 22.07 5.35
C ASN A 143 -3.06 21.07 6.35
N GLY A 144 -1.75 20.78 6.25
CA GLY A 144 -1.02 19.88 7.15
C GLY A 144 -1.20 18.39 6.84
N TYR A 145 -1.61 18.05 5.61
CA TYR A 145 -1.69 16.66 5.15
C TYR A 145 -0.49 16.28 4.28
N PRO A 146 0.01 15.03 4.38
CA PRO A 146 1.18 14.61 3.63
C PRO A 146 0.96 14.62 2.12
N ASN A 147 1.84 15.31 1.39
CA ASN A 147 1.80 15.41 -0.06
C ASN A 147 1.80 14.04 -0.74
N TYR A 148 2.57 13.06 -0.19
CA TYR A 148 2.62 11.72 -0.74
C TYR A 148 1.29 10.95 -0.66
N ILE A 149 0.48 11.20 0.38
CA ILE A 149 -0.85 10.60 0.53
C ILE A 149 -1.81 11.15 -0.52
N VAL A 150 -1.83 12.49 -0.67
CA VAL A 150 -2.66 13.17 -1.67
C VAL A 150 -2.29 12.67 -3.08
N LYS A 151 -1.00 12.67 -3.41
CA LYS A 151 -0.46 12.18 -4.68
C LYS A 151 -0.82 10.71 -4.94
N ALA A 152 -0.70 9.86 -3.93
CA ALA A 152 -1.01 8.44 -4.08
C ALA A 152 -2.51 8.21 -4.38
N PHE A 153 -3.42 8.89 -3.71
CA PHE A 153 -4.84 8.77 -3.99
C PHE A 153 -5.25 9.44 -5.31
N ASP A 154 -4.57 10.50 -5.74
CA ASP A 154 -4.75 11.11 -7.05
C ASP A 154 -4.44 10.10 -8.17
N ILE A 155 -3.24 9.52 -8.16
CA ILE A 155 -2.82 8.46 -9.09
C ILE A 155 -3.78 7.28 -9.08
N ALA A 156 -4.14 6.77 -7.89
CA ALA A 156 -5.02 5.62 -7.79
C ALA A 156 -6.45 5.94 -8.27
N SER A 157 -6.94 7.16 -8.05
CA SER A 157 -8.25 7.61 -8.55
C SER A 157 -8.30 7.64 -10.08
N GLU A 158 -7.19 8.04 -10.71
CA GLU A 158 -7.07 8.12 -12.18
C GLU A 158 -6.88 6.74 -12.83
N PHE A 159 -5.94 5.94 -12.32
CA PHE A 159 -5.47 4.72 -13.00
C PHE A 159 -6.05 3.40 -12.45
N ALA A 160 -6.63 3.38 -11.25
CA ALA A 160 -7.24 2.19 -10.64
C ALA A 160 -8.77 2.29 -10.57
N THR A 161 -9.41 2.69 -11.68
CA THR A 161 -10.85 2.99 -11.76
C THR A 161 -11.76 1.82 -11.40
N ASN A 162 -11.31 0.59 -11.64
CA ASN A 162 -12.05 -0.64 -11.38
C ASN A 162 -11.75 -1.25 -10.00
N LYS A 163 -11.00 -0.54 -9.14
CA LYS A 163 -10.61 -1.02 -7.81
C LYS A 163 -11.27 -0.21 -6.70
N LYS A 164 -11.47 -0.85 -5.55
CA LYS A 164 -11.84 -0.17 -4.31
C LYS A 164 -10.57 0.34 -3.63
N LEU A 165 -10.47 1.65 -3.48
CA LEU A 165 -9.31 2.34 -2.91
C LEU A 165 -9.44 2.46 -1.40
N ILE A 166 -8.47 1.89 -0.69
CA ILE A 166 -8.51 1.76 0.77
C ILE A 166 -7.38 2.56 1.40
N PHE A 167 -7.71 3.32 2.44
CA PHE A 167 -6.74 3.87 3.38
C PHE A 167 -6.54 2.85 4.49
N ASN A 168 -5.39 2.16 4.51
CA ASN A 168 -5.14 1.07 5.46
C ASN A 168 -4.26 1.51 6.63
N GLN A 169 -4.60 1.03 7.84
CA GLN A 169 -3.88 1.37 9.07
C GLN A 169 -3.77 0.15 9.99
N ASN A 170 -2.67 0.06 10.69
CA ASN A 170 -2.46 -0.88 11.80
C ASN A 170 -2.86 -0.25 13.14
N GLY A 171 -2.62 -0.98 14.23
CA GLY A 171 -2.87 -0.54 15.61
C GLY A 171 -4.21 -1.01 16.15
N GLY A 172 -4.41 -0.79 17.44
CA GLY A 172 -5.62 -1.14 18.16
C GLY A 172 -6.68 -0.05 18.10
N MET A 173 -7.30 0.26 19.25
CA MET A 173 -8.44 1.18 19.34
C MET A 173 -8.04 2.60 19.78
N GLN A 174 -6.82 3.06 19.43
CA GLN A 174 -6.32 4.40 19.79
C GLN A 174 -7.16 5.49 19.12
N LYS A 175 -7.86 6.26 19.93
CA LYS A 175 -8.80 7.28 19.48
C LYS A 175 -8.16 8.36 18.62
N GLU A 176 -6.99 8.84 19.01
CA GLU A 176 -6.23 9.90 18.34
C GLU A 176 -5.85 9.47 16.92
N MET A 177 -5.33 8.27 16.77
CA MET A 177 -4.97 7.68 15.48
C MET A 177 -6.20 7.56 14.56
N TRP A 178 -7.31 6.97 15.05
CA TRP A 178 -8.50 6.78 14.23
C TRP A 178 -9.22 8.08 13.90
N ASN A 179 -9.19 9.09 14.79
CA ASN A 179 -9.65 10.42 14.47
C ASN A 179 -8.83 11.04 13.32
N LYS A 180 -7.50 10.88 13.34
CA LYS A 180 -6.63 11.37 12.28
C LYS A 180 -6.88 10.64 10.96
N VAL A 181 -7.06 9.31 10.98
CA VAL A 181 -7.46 8.51 9.80
C VAL A 181 -8.76 9.05 9.21
N LYS A 182 -9.79 9.22 10.04
CA LYS A 182 -11.08 9.77 9.60
C LYS A 182 -10.94 11.16 8.97
N GLN A 183 -10.22 12.07 9.63
CA GLN A 183 -9.99 13.42 9.11
C GLN A 183 -9.26 13.39 7.76
N THR A 184 -8.26 12.53 7.62
CA THR A 184 -7.49 12.38 6.37
C THR A 184 -8.37 11.87 5.23
N VAL A 185 -9.21 10.86 5.50
CA VAL A 185 -10.15 10.35 4.49
C VAL A 185 -11.16 11.41 4.07
N LEU A 186 -11.71 12.18 5.01
CA LEU A 186 -12.63 13.29 4.70
C LEU A 186 -11.93 14.38 3.90
N TYR A 187 -10.69 14.71 4.23
CA TYR A 187 -9.87 15.66 3.48
C TYR A 187 -9.64 15.20 2.03
N LEU A 188 -9.17 13.98 1.82
CA LEU A 188 -8.98 13.43 0.47
C LEU A 188 -10.26 13.49 -0.36
N ARG A 189 -11.39 13.12 0.23
CA ARG A 189 -12.70 13.20 -0.43
C ARG A 189 -13.11 14.64 -0.75
N SER A 190 -12.78 15.61 0.09
CA SER A 190 -13.04 17.04 -0.19
C SER A 190 -12.24 17.58 -1.38
N LEU A 191 -11.11 16.96 -1.71
CA LEU A 191 -10.33 17.22 -2.92
C LEU A 191 -10.88 16.51 -4.17
N GLY A 192 -11.99 15.77 -4.05
CA GLY A 192 -12.56 14.97 -5.14
C GLY A 192 -11.89 13.62 -5.37
N LEU A 193 -10.94 13.22 -4.51
CA LEU A 193 -10.23 11.97 -4.62
C LEU A 193 -11.06 10.79 -4.11
N ARG A 194 -10.94 9.65 -4.77
CA ARG A 194 -11.66 8.44 -4.39
C ARG A 194 -10.99 7.78 -3.18
N VAL A 195 -11.76 7.61 -2.10
CA VAL A 195 -11.41 6.75 -0.97
C VAL A 195 -12.65 5.92 -0.67
N ASP A 196 -12.65 4.67 -1.08
CA ASP A 196 -13.83 3.79 -0.97
C ASP A 196 -13.99 3.23 0.45
N GLY A 197 -12.92 3.14 1.22
CA GLY A 197 -12.98 2.63 2.58
C GLY A 197 -11.74 2.84 3.42
N ILE A 198 -11.88 2.51 4.71
CA ILE A 198 -10.78 2.42 5.67
C ILE A 198 -10.52 0.94 5.94
N GLY A 199 -9.25 0.53 5.86
CA GLY A 199 -8.80 -0.79 6.23
C GLY A 199 -8.20 -0.80 7.62
N TRP A 200 -8.57 -1.79 8.41
CA TRP A 200 -7.94 -2.09 9.69
C TRP A 200 -7.25 -3.45 9.63
N GLN A 201 -5.99 -3.52 10.00
CA GLN A 201 -5.24 -4.78 9.92
C GLN A 201 -5.71 -5.83 10.96
N GLY A 202 -6.26 -5.39 12.10
CA GLY A 202 -6.87 -6.28 13.09
C GLY A 202 -5.86 -7.24 13.72
N HIS A 203 -4.63 -6.82 13.94
CA HIS A 203 -3.67 -7.57 14.77
C HIS A 203 -4.13 -7.52 16.22
N LEU A 204 -4.62 -8.65 16.74
CA LEU A 204 -5.11 -8.84 18.11
C LEU A 204 -4.09 -9.55 18.97
#